data_847c0b7095c1e30db63da614665a40d7
#
_entry.id   847c0b7095c1e30db63da614665a40d7
#
_cell.length_a   1.000
_cell.length_b   1.000
_cell.length_c   1.000
_cell.angle_alpha   90.00
_cell.angle_beta   90.00
_cell.angle_gamma   90.00
#
_symmetry.space_group_name_H-M   'P 1'
#
loop_
_entity.id
_entity.type
_entity.pdbx_description
1 polymer ?
#
loop_
_entity_poly.entity_id
_entity_poly.type
_entity_poly.pdbx_seq_one_letter_code
_entity_poly.pdbx_strand_id
1 'polypeptide(L)'
;VPIAGTTAARYLSEVRKIELAELPADIDQALRFHPRCPFNGVRHPCLLALMRNAITDEPGGIQRIALTPEGRKIDRRMLGYSGAVKLWPIGSTLVVGEGIETVLAGATRILYCGGPLRPAWALLSAGAIEHLPVLPGVERLIILVDHDTAGKNATTICANRWQRAGCTVVRLTPTRTGADFNDFIMETAA
;
A
#
# COMPACT_ATOMS: atom_id res chain seq x y z
N VAL A 1 -16.89 -1.19 9.67
CA VAL A 1 -17.55 0.02 9.16
C VAL A 1 -16.64 0.75 8.19
N PRO A 2 -17.11 1.71 7.38
CA PRO A 2 -16.29 2.66 6.62
C PRO A 2 -15.22 3.33 7.46
N ILE A 3 -14.13 3.78 6.84
CA ILE A 3 -13.03 4.46 7.57
C ILE A 3 -13.38 5.92 7.92
N ALA A 4 -14.27 6.56 7.18
CA ALA A 4 -14.62 7.97 7.38
C ALA A 4 -15.09 8.27 8.81
N GLY A 5 -14.59 9.35 9.40
CA GLY A 5 -14.94 9.78 10.76
C GLY A 5 -14.40 8.89 11.89
N THR A 6 -13.51 7.93 11.60
CA THR A 6 -12.98 6.96 12.58
C THR A 6 -11.53 7.25 12.98
N THR A 7 -11.05 6.52 13.99
CA THR A 7 -9.62 6.53 14.38
C THR A 7 -8.70 6.12 13.21
N ALA A 8 -9.17 5.26 12.30
CA ALA A 8 -8.40 4.90 11.11
C ALA A 8 -8.25 6.09 10.13
N ALA A 9 -9.31 6.86 9.90
CA ALA A 9 -9.22 8.08 9.10
C ALA A 9 -8.25 9.08 9.72
N ARG A 10 -8.33 9.32 11.03
CA ARG A 10 -7.39 10.17 11.76
C ARG A 10 -5.94 9.69 11.60
N TYR A 11 -5.71 8.39 11.79
CA TYR A 11 -4.38 7.80 11.57
C TYR A 11 -3.84 8.10 10.17
N LEU A 12 -4.63 7.86 9.14
CA LEU A 12 -4.22 8.09 7.76
C LEU A 12 -3.96 9.57 7.48
N SER A 13 -4.88 10.47 7.87
CA SER A 13 -4.78 11.90 7.53
C SER A 13 -3.82 12.67 8.44
N GLU A 14 -3.92 12.53 9.76
CA GLU A 14 -3.16 13.36 10.69
C GLU A 14 -1.76 12.81 10.96
N VAL A 15 -1.63 11.47 11.09
CA VAL A 15 -0.36 10.83 11.42
C VAL A 15 0.45 10.48 10.17
N ARG A 16 -0.21 9.95 9.12
CA ARG A 16 0.47 9.54 7.88
C ARG A 16 0.35 10.58 6.75
N LYS A 17 -0.33 11.69 6.99
CA LYS A 17 -0.50 12.81 6.05
C LYS A 17 -1.08 12.41 4.68
N ILE A 18 -1.91 11.38 4.66
CA ILE A 18 -2.59 10.90 3.45
C ILE A 18 -3.82 11.79 3.19
N GLU A 19 -3.94 12.27 1.95
CA GLU A 19 -5.08 13.09 1.51
C GLU A 19 -6.31 12.20 1.26
N LEU A 20 -7.20 12.12 2.26
CA LEU A 20 -8.38 11.23 2.19
C LEU A 20 -9.35 11.59 1.06
N ALA A 21 -9.40 12.87 0.65
CA ALA A 21 -10.24 13.32 -0.46
C ALA A 21 -9.79 12.76 -1.83
N GLU A 22 -8.53 12.34 -1.94
CA GLU A 22 -7.94 11.76 -3.15
C GLU A 22 -8.13 10.23 -3.24
N LEU A 23 -8.71 9.60 -2.21
CA LEU A 23 -9.01 8.17 -2.23
C LEU A 23 -10.19 7.88 -3.16
N PRO A 24 -10.25 6.68 -3.78
CA PRO A 24 -11.40 6.30 -4.60
C PRO A 24 -12.67 6.21 -3.77
N ALA A 25 -13.81 6.53 -4.40
CA ALA A 25 -15.11 6.54 -3.72
C ALA A 25 -15.49 5.17 -3.09
N ASP A 26 -14.98 4.10 -3.66
CA ASP A 26 -15.19 2.72 -3.23
C ASP A 26 -14.06 2.18 -2.35
N ILE A 27 -13.19 3.03 -1.78
CA ILE A 27 -12.07 2.64 -0.90
C ILE A 27 -12.50 1.70 0.23
N ASP A 28 -13.75 1.81 0.67
CA ASP A 28 -14.33 0.95 1.69
C ASP A 28 -14.45 -0.53 1.29
N GLN A 29 -14.24 -0.87 0.03
CA GLN A 29 -14.11 -2.27 -0.41
C GLN A 29 -12.72 -2.83 -0.08
N ALA A 30 -11.69 -1.98 0.02
CA ALA A 30 -10.33 -2.36 0.35
C ALA A 30 -9.97 -2.08 1.82
N LEU A 31 -10.43 -0.95 2.37
CA LEU A 31 -10.12 -0.49 3.72
C LEU A 31 -11.37 -0.35 4.57
N ARG A 32 -11.31 -0.88 5.79
CA ARG A 32 -12.41 -0.81 6.78
C ARG A 32 -11.86 -0.46 8.15
N PHE A 33 -12.73 -0.02 9.03
CA PHE A 33 -12.42 0.21 10.43
C PHE A 33 -13.16 -0.78 11.32
N HIS A 34 -12.46 -1.29 12.35
CA HIS A 34 -13.05 -2.09 13.43
C HIS A 34 -12.72 -1.49 14.78
N PRO A 35 -13.70 -1.06 15.59
CA PRO A 35 -13.43 -0.30 16.82
C PRO A 35 -12.79 -1.14 17.93
N ARG A 36 -12.98 -2.45 17.93
CA ARG A 36 -12.51 -3.39 18.96
C ARG A 36 -12.03 -4.70 18.37
N CYS A 37 -11.13 -4.63 17.38
CA CYS A 37 -10.59 -5.81 16.72
C CYS A 37 -9.71 -6.62 17.69
N PRO A 38 -9.86 -7.96 17.77
CA PRO A 38 -8.92 -8.81 18.48
C PRO A 38 -7.52 -8.68 17.92
N PHE A 39 -6.52 -8.42 18.78
CA PHE A 39 -5.14 -8.24 18.39
C PHE A 39 -4.22 -8.62 19.57
N ASN A 40 -3.45 -9.72 19.44
CA ASN A 40 -2.55 -10.21 20.49
C ASN A 40 -3.22 -10.37 21.89
N GLY A 41 -4.42 -10.94 21.94
CA GLY A 41 -5.14 -11.14 23.18
C GLY A 41 -5.84 -9.90 23.74
N VAL A 42 -5.62 -8.73 23.16
CA VAL A 42 -6.26 -7.46 23.52
C VAL A 42 -7.15 -6.97 22.38
N ARG A 43 -8.07 -6.06 22.66
CA ARG A 43 -8.94 -5.45 21.64
C ARG A 43 -8.51 -4.01 21.39
N HIS A 44 -8.21 -3.71 20.13
CA HIS A 44 -7.80 -2.38 19.68
C HIS A 44 -8.71 -1.84 18.57
N PRO A 45 -8.84 -0.52 18.43
CA PRO A 45 -9.24 0.06 17.15
C PRO A 45 -8.27 -0.39 16.06
N CYS A 46 -8.77 -0.87 14.93
CA CYS A 46 -7.92 -1.32 13.84
C CYS A 46 -8.36 -0.76 12.50
N LEU A 47 -7.41 -0.32 11.70
CA LEU A 47 -7.56 -0.25 10.26
C LEU A 47 -7.42 -1.68 9.72
N LEU A 48 -8.41 -2.11 8.96
CA LEU A 48 -8.45 -3.40 8.28
C LEU A 48 -8.25 -3.17 6.79
N ALA A 49 -7.35 -3.94 6.17
CA ALA A 49 -7.14 -3.92 4.74
C ALA A 49 -7.37 -5.31 4.17
N LEU A 50 -8.26 -5.42 3.19
CA LEU A 50 -8.60 -6.68 2.54
C LEU A 50 -7.50 -7.07 1.58
N MET A 51 -6.95 -8.29 1.78
CA MET A 51 -5.97 -8.90 0.89
C MET A 51 -6.71 -9.78 -0.13
N ARG A 52 -6.40 -9.57 -1.41
CA ARG A 52 -6.98 -10.32 -2.53
C ARG A 52 -5.89 -10.98 -3.36
N ASN A 53 -6.19 -12.09 -3.98
CA ASN A 53 -5.33 -12.67 -5.01
C ASN A 53 -5.13 -11.65 -6.13
N ALA A 54 -3.89 -11.49 -6.60
CA ALA A 54 -3.57 -10.49 -7.62
C ALA A 54 -4.26 -10.79 -8.97
N ILE A 55 -4.44 -12.08 -9.31
CA ILE A 55 -5.01 -12.53 -10.59
C ILE A 55 -6.52 -12.78 -10.47
N THR A 56 -6.94 -13.65 -9.53
CA THR A 56 -8.34 -14.12 -9.44
C THR A 56 -9.26 -13.14 -8.71
N ASP A 57 -8.71 -12.16 -8.02
CA ASP A 57 -9.42 -11.21 -7.16
C ASP A 57 -10.12 -11.83 -5.95
N GLU A 58 -9.93 -13.10 -5.70
CA GLU A 58 -10.53 -13.78 -4.55
C GLU A 58 -9.96 -13.22 -3.23
N PRO A 59 -10.83 -12.99 -2.22
CA PRO A 59 -10.36 -12.54 -0.91
C PRO A 59 -9.57 -13.67 -0.22
N GLY A 60 -8.34 -13.35 0.24
CA GLY A 60 -7.44 -14.31 0.89
C GLY A 60 -7.27 -14.08 2.39
N GLY A 61 -7.46 -12.84 2.83
CA GLY A 61 -7.24 -12.48 4.23
C GLY A 61 -7.34 -10.99 4.48
N ILE A 62 -6.91 -10.57 5.65
CA ILE A 62 -6.85 -9.15 6.03
C ILE A 62 -5.52 -8.81 6.68
N GLN A 63 -4.99 -7.62 6.38
CA GLN A 63 -4.01 -6.97 7.25
C GLN A 63 -4.76 -6.13 8.28
N ARG A 64 -4.36 -6.26 9.55
CA ARG A 64 -4.86 -5.48 10.68
C ARG A 64 -3.75 -4.54 11.14
N ILE A 65 -4.01 -3.25 11.17
CA ILE A 65 -3.14 -2.24 11.77
C ILE A 65 -3.81 -1.77 13.06
N ALA A 66 -3.26 -2.20 14.20
CA ALA A 66 -3.77 -1.83 15.51
C ALA A 66 -3.37 -0.39 15.84
N LEU A 67 -4.31 0.36 16.37
CA LEU A 67 -4.18 1.77 16.67
C LEU A 67 -4.46 2.03 18.16
N THR A 68 -3.85 3.08 18.72
CA THR A 68 -4.30 3.65 19.98
C THR A 68 -5.61 4.41 19.79
N PRO A 69 -6.35 4.75 20.85
CA PRO A 69 -7.53 5.62 20.74
C PRO A 69 -7.24 6.98 20.08
N GLU A 70 -6.01 7.48 20.22
CA GLU A 70 -5.53 8.75 19.63
C GLU A 70 -5.13 8.60 18.16
N GLY A 71 -5.19 7.40 17.60
CA GLY A 71 -4.86 7.14 16.18
C GLY A 71 -3.38 6.89 15.92
N ARG A 72 -2.58 6.51 16.90
CA ARG A 72 -1.18 6.11 16.66
C ARG A 72 -1.08 4.61 16.38
N LYS A 73 -0.22 4.21 15.48
CA LYS A 73 0.03 2.80 15.16
C LYS A 73 0.72 2.09 16.31
N ILE A 74 0.17 0.95 16.71
CA ILE A 74 0.76 0.04 17.70
C ILE A 74 1.59 -1.03 17.00
N ASP A 75 0.96 -1.79 16.09
CA ASP A 75 1.58 -2.90 15.37
C ASP A 75 0.72 -3.26 14.15
N ARG A 76 1.22 -4.14 13.28
CA ARG A 76 0.49 -4.70 12.14
C ARG A 76 0.58 -6.21 12.10
N ARG A 77 -0.49 -6.90 11.75
CA ARG A 77 -0.53 -8.35 11.58
C ARG A 77 -1.48 -8.74 10.46
N MET A 78 -1.14 -9.81 9.78
CA MET A 78 -2.01 -10.45 8.80
C MET A 78 -2.82 -11.58 9.45
N LEU A 79 -4.00 -11.84 8.89
CA LEU A 79 -4.86 -12.99 9.20
C LEU A 79 -5.36 -13.55 7.88
N GLY A 80 -5.16 -14.85 7.65
CA GLY A 80 -5.44 -15.52 6.39
C GLY A 80 -4.21 -15.57 5.47
N TYR A 81 -4.44 -15.76 4.18
CA TYR A 81 -3.39 -15.87 3.17
C TYR A 81 -2.96 -14.47 2.70
N SER A 82 -1.67 -14.33 2.37
CA SER A 82 -1.14 -13.10 1.80
C SER A 82 -1.71 -12.82 0.41
N GLY A 83 -1.86 -11.54 0.09
CA GLY A 83 -2.34 -11.06 -1.21
C GLY A 83 -2.06 -9.57 -1.36
N ALA A 84 -2.54 -8.98 -2.44
CA ALA A 84 -2.47 -7.55 -2.67
C ALA A 84 -3.66 -6.83 -2.01
N VAL A 85 -3.43 -5.69 -1.39
CA VAL A 85 -4.47 -4.72 -1.04
C VAL A 85 -4.68 -3.83 -2.26
N LYS A 86 -5.76 -4.07 -2.99
CA LYS A 86 -6.09 -3.36 -4.23
C LYS A 86 -6.81 -2.07 -3.87
N LEU A 87 -6.06 -0.98 -3.77
CA LEU A 87 -6.59 0.33 -3.33
C LEU A 87 -7.30 1.08 -4.45
N TRP A 88 -6.95 0.80 -5.70
CA TRP A 88 -7.60 1.30 -6.91
C TRP A 88 -7.87 0.17 -7.91
N PRO A 89 -8.86 0.29 -8.78
CA PRO A 89 -9.03 -0.61 -9.92
C PRO A 89 -7.78 -0.63 -10.79
N ILE A 90 -7.45 -1.79 -11.36
CA ILE A 90 -6.28 -1.95 -12.24
C ILE A 90 -6.45 -1.14 -13.54
N GLY A 91 -5.33 -0.61 -14.08
CA GLY A 91 -5.25 0.10 -15.36
C GLY A 91 -4.03 -0.32 -16.16
N SER A 92 -3.79 0.32 -17.31
CA SER A 92 -2.58 0.07 -18.14
C SER A 92 -1.28 0.47 -17.41
N THR A 93 -1.34 1.36 -16.45
CA THR A 93 -0.28 1.61 -15.48
C THR A 93 -0.71 1.07 -14.11
N LEU A 94 0.19 0.44 -13.38
CA LEU A 94 -0.01 0.01 -12.00
C LEU A 94 1.16 0.46 -11.13
N VAL A 95 0.86 1.10 -10.02
CA VAL A 95 1.84 1.43 -8.98
C VAL A 95 1.76 0.39 -7.88
N VAL A 96 2.90 -0.12 -7.43
CA VAL A 96 2.95 -1.07 -6.31
C VAL A 96 4.00 -0.65 -5.28
N GLY A 97 3.77 -1.02 -4.03
CA GLY A 97 4.73 -0.83 -2.95
C GLY A 97 4.48 -1.82 -1.83
N GLU A 98 5.37 -1.87 -0.85
CA GLU A 98 5.22 -2.79 0.27
C GLU A 98 4.13 -2.32 1.23
N GLY A 99 4.27 -1.14 1.80
CA GLY A 99 3.37 -0.64 2.85
C GLY A 99 2.09 0.00 2.30
N ILE A 100 0.95 -0.22 2.98
CA ILE A 100 -0.31 0.48 2.67
C ILE A 100 -0.12 1.98 2.78
N GLU A 101 0.52 2.42 3.86
CA GLU A 101 0.79 3.84 4.13
C GLU A 101 1.67 4.47 3.04
N THR A 102 2.75 3.76 2.66
CA THR A 102 3.67 4.17 1.59
C THR A 102 2.94 4.35 0.26
N VAL A 103 2.11 3.37 -0.10
CA VAL A 103 1.36 3.39 -1.37
C VAL A 103 0.31 4.49 -1.38
N LEU A 104 -0.47 4.62 -0.30
CA LEU A 104 -1.48 5.68 -0.18
C LEU A 104 -0.85 7.07 -0.22
N ALA A 105 0.25 7.27 0.50
CA ALA A 105 0.96 8.53 0.53
C ALA A 105 1.52 8.88 -0.87
N GLY A 106 2.13 7.92 -1.56
CA GLY A 106 2.58 8.09 -2.94
C GLY A 106 1.44 8.46 -3.90
N ALA A 107 0.33 7.72 -3.83
CA ALA A 107 -0.81 7.88 -4.72
C ALA A 107 -1.60 9.19 -4.50
N THR A 108 -1.58 9.76 -3.30
CA THR A 108 -2.36 10.95 -2.97
C THR A 108 -1.54 12.25 -2.93
N ARG A 109 -0.20 12.16 -2.86
CA ARG A 109 0.65 13.33 -2.63
C ARG A 109 1.80 13.51 -3.61
N ILE A 110 2.19 12.46 -4.35
CA ILE A 110 3.31 12.56 -5.27
C ILE A 110 2.81 12.65 -6.71
N LEU A 111 3.32 13.64 -7.44
CA LEU A 111 3.17 13.72 -8.89
C LEU A 111 4.43 13.15 -9.56
N TYR A 112 4.24 12.21 -10.45
CA TYR A 112 5.29 11.65 -11.28
C TYR A 112 4.97 11.88 -12.75
N CYS A 113 5.86 12.56 -13.47
CA CYS A 113 5.64 12.98 -14.86
C CYS A 113 4.30 13.73 -15.05
N GLY A 114 3.93 14.60 -14.09
CA GLY A 114 2.72 15.42 -14.14
C GLY A 114 1.42 14.71 -13.75
N GLY A 115 1.45 13.43 -13.37
CA GLY A 115 0.29 12.68 -12.92
C GLY A 115 0.45 12.04 -11.54
N PRO A 116 -0.65 11.72 -10.85
CA PRO A 116 -0.59 11.04 -9.57
C PRO A 116 -0.11 9.60 -9.73
N LEU A 117 0.54 9.05 -8.69
CA LEU A 117 1.03 7.66 -8.66
C LEU A 117 -0.12 6.66 -8.39
N ARG A 118 -1.06 6.59 -9.31
CA ARG A 118 -2.23 5.69 -9.24
C ARG A 118 -2.68 5.27 -10.65
N PRO A 119 -3.37 4.11 -10.81
CA PRO A 119 -3.88 3.21 -9.77
C PRO A 119 -2.75 2.52 -8.99
N ALA A 120 -3.02 2.15 -7.71
CA ALA A 120 -1.97 1.69 -6.81
C ALA A 120 -2.43 0.54 -5.88
N TRP A 121 -1.54 -0.45 -5.65
CA TRP A 121 -1.76 -1.61 -4.78
C TRP A 121 -0.65 -1.77 -3.76
N ALA A 122 -0.98 -2.16 -2.52
CA ALA A 122 0.01 -2.53 -1.51
C ALA A 122 0.18 -4.06 -1.46
N LEU A 123 1.43 -4.53 -1.55
CA LEU A 123 1.75 -5.95 -1.63
C LEU A 123 2.17 -6.54 -0.28
N LEU A 124 2.34 -5.72 0.75
CA LEU A 124 2.51 -6.02 2.16
C LEU A 124 3.84 -6.67 2.57
N SER A 125 4.69 -7.09 1.63
CA SER A 125 6.04 -7.60 1.89
C SER A 125 6.92 -7.53 0.65
N ALA A 126 8.26 -7.51 0.86
CA ALA A 126 9.24 -7.63 -0.21
C ALA A 126 9.06 -8.93 -1.03
N GLY A 127 8.77 -10.06 -0.34
CA GLY A 127 8.50 -11.33 -1.02
C GLY A 127 7.27 -11.29 -1.93
N ALA A 128 6.22 -10.55 -1.55
CA ALA A 128 5.05 -10.38 -2.41
C ALA A 128 5.36 -9.50 -3.63
N ILE A 129 6.24 -8.50 -3.50
CA ILE A 129 6.77 -7.73 -4.64
C ILE A 129 7.55 -8.67 -5.56
N GLU A 130 8.49 -9.44 -4.99
CA GLU A 130 9.31 -10.38 -5.74
C GLU A 130 8.47 -11.33 -6.59
N HIS A 131 7.36 -11.85 -6.03
CA HIS A 131 6.51 -12.86 -6.68
C HIS A 131 5.32 -12.28 -7.44
N LEU A 132 5.18 -10.95 -7.54
CA LEU A 132 4.06 -10.33 -8.27
C LEU A 132 4.03 -10.86 -9.71
N PRO A 133 2.96 -11.57 -10.12
CA PRO A 133 2.83 -12.06 -11.48
C PRO A 133 2.62 -10.90 -12.46
N VAL A 134 2.97 -11.11 -13.72
CA VAL A 134 2.61 -10.17 -14.78
C VAL A 134 1.10 -10.20 -14.95
N LEU A 135 0.47 -9.03 -14.83
CA LEU A 135 -0.98 -8.90 -14.86
C LEU A 135 -1.44 -8.50 -16.26
N PRO A 136 -2.48 -9.16 -16.81
CA PRO A 136 -3.02 -8.82 -18.12
C PRO A 136 -3.48 -7.34 -18.17
N GLY A 137 -3.16 -6.66 -19.27
CA GLY A 137 -3.57 -5.28 -19.51
C GLY A 137 -2.68 -4.22 -18.85
N VAL A 138 -1.70 -4.61 -18.02
CA VAL A 138 -0.72 -3.67 -17.47
C VAL A 138 0.48 -3.57 -18.40
N GLU A 139 0.70 -2.39 -18.93
CA GLU A 139 1.82 -2.06 -19.84
C GLU A 139 2.99 -1.42 -19.09
N ARG A 140 2.68 -0.73 -17.98
CA ARG A 140 3.67 -0.04 -17.15
C ARG A 140 3.50 -0.39 -15.68
N LEU A 141 4.58 -0.88 -15.05
CA LEU A 141 4.67 -1.10 -13.62
C LEU A 141 5.57 -0.04 -12.98
N ILE A 142 5.08 0.64 -11.95
CA ILE A 142 5.87 1.56 -11.14
C ILE A 142 6.01 0.93 -9.75
N ILE A 143 7.24 0.72 -9.28
CA ILE A 143 7.50 0.11 -7.98
C ILE A 143 8.05 1.18 -7.04
N LEU A 144 7.36 1.40 -5.93
CA LEU A 144 7.83 2.22 -4.81
C LEU A 144 8.77 1.34 -3.98
N VAL A 145 10.06 1.64 -4.03
CA VAL A 145 11.10 0.77 -3.45
C VAL A 145 11.45 1.26 -2.05
N ASP A 146 11.26 0.42 -1.04
CA ASP A 146 11.79 0.69 0.29
C ASP A 146 13.32 0.60 0.29
N HIS A 147 14.00 1.44 1.06
CA HIS A 147 15.44 1.67 0.95
C HIS A 147 16.29 0.61 1.67
N ASP A 148 15.74 -0.59 1.92
CA ASP A 148 16.48 -1.73 2.48
C ASP A 148 16.99 -2.72 1.41
N THR A 149 17.89 -3.61 1.79
CA THR A 149 18.49 -4.60 0.86
C THR A 149 17.47 -5.60 0.35
N ALA A 150 16.52 -6.04 1.20
CA ALA A 150 15.51 -7.03 0.83
C ALA A 150 14.55 -6.45 -0.22
N GLY A 151 14.07 -5.22 -0.01
CA GLY A 151 13.21 -4.52 -0.95
C GLY A 151 13.88 -4.27 -2.30
N LYS A 152 15.17 -3.89 -2.31
CA LYS A 152 15.95 -3.69 -3.54
C LYS A 152 16.09 -4.98 -4.36
N ASN A 153 16.40 -6.11 -3.72
CA ASN A 153 16.54 -7.41 -4.38
C ASN A 153 15.19 -7.88 -4.94
N ALA A 154 14.15 -7.88 -4.14
CA ALA A 154 12.79 -8.25 -4.54
C ALA A 154 12.30 -7.43 -5.74
N THR A 155 12.51 -6.12 -5.69
CA THR A 155 12.16 -5.20 -6.77
C THR A 155 12.93 -5.51 -8.06
N THR A 156 14.21 -5.88 -7.97
CA THR A 156 15.02 -6.23 -9.15
C THR A 156 14.49 -7.49 -9.81
N ILE A 157 14.14 -8.52 -9.03
CA ILE A 157 13.58 -9.78 -9.55
C ILE A 157 12.23 -9.53 -10.22
N CYS A 158 11.36 -8.78 -9.56
CA CYS A 158 10.06 -8.36 -10.10
C CYS A 158 10.22 -7.59 -11.42
N ALA A 159 11.07 -6.56 -11.43
CA ALA A 159 11.31 -5.72 -12.59
C ALA A 159 11.80 -6.54 -13.80
N ASN A 160 12.75 -7.44 -13.59
CA ASN A 160 13.26 -8.31 -14.66
C ASN A 160 12.17 -9.21 -15.26
N ARG A 161 11.25 -9.76 -14.43
CA ARG A 161 10.12 -10.56 -14.88
C ARG A 161 9.18 -9.75 -15.78
N TRP A 162 8.80 -8.56 -15.34
CA TRP A 162 7.88 -7.69 -16.05
C TRP A 162 8.47 -7.12 -17.33
N GLN A 163 9.77 -6.75 -17.33
CA GLN A 163 10.48 -6.30 -18.53
C GLN A 163 10.59 -7.41 -19.57
N ARG A 164 10.87 -8.65 -19.17
CA ARG A 164 10.88 -9.80 -20.08
C ARG A 164 9.51 -10.09 -20.72
N ALA A 165 8.44 -9.70 -20.07
CA ALA A 165 7.08 -9.77 -20.59
C ALA A 165 6.70 -8.58 -21.48
N GLY A 166 7.64 -7.65 -21.75
CA GLY A 166 7.44 -6.50 -22.62
C GLY A 166 6.88 -5.25 -21.92
N CYS A 167 6.74 -5.27 -20.59
CA CYS A 167 6.23 -4.13 -19.83
C CYS A 167 7.33 -3.10 -19.54
N THR A 168 6.96 -1.83 -19.51
CA THR A 168 7.82 -0.77 -18.98
C THR A 168 7.85 -0.86 -17.46
N VAL A 169 9.04 -0.88 -16.85
CA VAL A 169 9.17 -0.87 -15.38
C VAL A 169 9.95 0.35 -14.91
N VAL A 170 9.36 1.09 -13.99
CA VAL A 170 9.98 2.22 -13.30
C VAL A 170 10.15 1.88 -11.82
N ARG A 171 11.30 2.18 -11.26
CA ARG A 171 11.58 2.03 -9.82
C ARG A 171 11.77 3.41 -9.23
N LEU A 172 10.93 3.78 -8.29
CA LEU A 172 11.03 5.03 -7.54
C LEU A 172 11.58 4.71 -6.16
N THR A 173 12.68 5.36 -5.80
CA THR A 173 13.34 5.19 -4.50
C THR A 173 13.43 6.56 -3.84
N PRO A 174 13.15 6.69 -2.53
CA PRO A 174 13.40 7.93 -1.81
C PRO A 174 14.85 8.37 -1.98
N THR A 175 15.09 9.65 -2.07
CA THR A 175 16.45 10.21 -2.29
C THR A 175 17.36 10.04 -1.07
N ARG A 176 16.77 9.88 0.13
CA ARG A 176 17.51 9.72 1.39
C ARG A 176 17.65 8.25 1.77
N THR A 177 18.88 7.83 2.07
CA THR A 177 19.17 6.47 2.52
C THR A 177 18.50 6.18 3.88
N GLY A 178 17.76 5.08 3.97
CA GLY A 178 17.04 4.65 5.18
C GLY A 178 15.66 5.29 5.37
N ALA A 179 15.26 6.23 4.50
CA ALA A 179 13.89 6.75 4.49
C ALA A 179 12.95 5.83 3.71
N ASP A 180 11.72 5.64 4.19
CA ASP A 180 10.63 5.12 3.37
C ASP A 180 9.96 6.27 2.57
N PHE A 181 9.08 5.93 1.62
CA PHE A 181 8.37 6.96 0.84
C PHE A 181 7.49 7.85 1.71
N ASN A 182 7.01 7.36 2.83
CA ASN A 182 6.23 8.15 3.75
C ASN A 182 7.10 9.16 4.52
N ASP A 183 8.33 8.80 4.88
CA ASP A 183 9.28 9.72 5.51
C ASP A 183 9.63 10.88 4.57
N PHE A 184 9.87 10.59 3.28
CA PHE A 184 10.10 11.62 2.26
C PHE A 184 8.91 12.58 2.14
N ILE A 185 7.68 12.08 2.19
CA ILE A 185 6.47 12.90 2.13
C ILE A 185 6.30 13.72 3.39
N MET A 186 6.63 13.19 4.56
CA MET A 186 6.56 13.91 5.83
C MET A 186 7.52 15.11 5.87
N GLU A 187 8.72 14.96 5.29
CA GLU A 187 9.72 16.04 5.20
C GLU A 187 9.31 17.16 4.22
N THR A 188 8.63 16.81 3.12
CA THR A 188 8.17 17.81 2.13
C THR A 188 6.85 18.50 2.53
N ALA A 189 6.21 18.07 3.60
CA ALA A 189 4.96 18.65 4.11
C ALA A 189 5.15 19.62 5.30
N ALA A 190 6.38 19.76 5.80
CA ALA A 190 6.76 20.69 6.88
C ALA A 190 7.29 22.00 6.31
#